data_033e10edb368cd6dde5bf1f64e363773
#
_entry.id   033e10edb368cd6dde5bf1f64e363773
#
_cell.length_a   1.000
_cell.length_b   1.000
_cell.length_c   1.000
_cell.angle_alpha   90.00
_cell.angle_beta   90.00
_cell.angle_gamma   90.00
#
_symmetry.space_group_name_H-M   'P 1'
#
loop_
_entity.id
_entity.type
_entity.pdbx_description
1 polymer ?
#
loop_
_entity_poly.entity_id
_entity_poly.type
_entity_poly.pdbx_seq_one_letter_code
_entity_poly.pdbx_strand_id
1 'polypeptide(L)'
;IASADTEAGLAPTITGAGLTAFVGSMLSAFDVEVQDILRLDSSNMQPEEWEFIARTIHGCWEAYDGVVLTHGTDTMAYTAAALSFLLQGIPIPVVLTGAQLPITHPLSDATDNLRTAFAMAASGRGGVYLAFDRRVILGTRAVKTHTMDFRAFDSVNAPFAAEVNAHGLVLNEAVLPQPRMDYTLQDGLCRQVFLLKLVPGLDPHIFDLLLQMGT
;
A
#
# COMPACT_ATOMS: atom_id res chain seq x y z
N ILE A 1 7.85 7.51 4.73
CA ILE A 1 8.81 7.01 5.73
C ILE A 1 10.21 7.56 5.48
N ALA A 2 10.71 7.41 4.29
CA ALA A 2 12.10 7.69 3.91
C ALA A 2 12.32 9.11 3.36
N SER A 3 11.46 10.06 3.66
CA SER A 3 11.52 11.43 3.11
C SER A 3 12.24 12.38 4.06
N ALA A 4 12.83 13.43 3.50
CA ALA A 4 13.34 14.59 4.24
C ALA A 4 12.76 15.87 3.67
N ASP A 5 12.71 16.92 4.49
CA ASP A 5 12.29 18.26 4.06
C ASP A 5 13.27 18.81 3.03
N THR A 6 12.73 19.29 1.92
CA THR A 6 13.44 20.05 0.89
C THR A 6 12.72 21.37 0.62
N GLU A 7 13.34 22.30 -0.08
CA GLU A 7 12.69 23.56 -0.48
C GLU A 7 11.41 23.34 -1.30
N ALA A 8 11.28 22.19 -1.96
CA ALA A 8 10.11 21.80 -2.75
C ALA A 8 9.12 20.88 -1.99
N GLY A 9 9.33 20.64 -0.69
CA GLY A 9 8.54 19.74 0.14
C GLY A 9 9.27 18.43 0.52
N LEU A 10 8.52 17.41 0.97
CA LEU A 10 9.07 16.12 1.37
C LEU A 10 9.53 15.32 0.15
N ALA A 11 10.83 15.03 0.04
CA ALA A 11 11.40 14.18 -1.01
C ALA A 11 11.99 12.88 -0.46
N PRO A 12 11.92 11.74 -1.18
CA PRO A 12 12.53 10.47 -0.75
C PRO A 12 14.06 10.60 -0.74
N THR A 13 14.68 10.49 0.44
CA THR A 13 16.14 10.68 0.59
C THR A 13 16.84 9.47 1.23
N ILE A 14 16.13 8.67 2.02
CA ILE A 14 16.72 7.53 2.73
C ILE A 14 16.55 6.28 1.85
N THR A 15 17.63 5.53 1.68
CA THR A 15 17.60 4.23 0.98
C THR A 15 16.97 3.15 1.85
N GLY A 16 16.53 2.05 1.24
CA GLY A 16 16.04 0.88 1.97
C GLY A 16 17.06 0.36 2.99
N ALA A 17 18.36 0.31 2.64
CA ALA A 17 19.44 -0.02 3.55
C ALA A 17 19.54 1.00 4.72
N GLY A 18 19.25 2.28 4.49
CA GLY A 18 19.17 3.29 5.54
C GLY A 18 18.00 3.06 6.47
N LEU A 19 16.84 2.61 5.97
CA LEU A 19 15.67 2.26 6.80
C LEU A 19 15.99 1.13 7.78
N THR A 20 16.76 0.12 7.38
CA THR A 20 17.14 -0.99 8.25
C THR A 20 17.91 -0.55 9.48
N ALA A 21 18.68 0.54 9.40
CA ALA A 21 19.39 1.10 10.54
C ALA A 21 18.45 1.64 11.64
N PHE A 22 17.28 2.19 11.26
CA PHE A 22 16.27 2.68 12.20
C PHE A 22 15.40 1.57 12.80
N VAL A 23 15.24 0.46 12.10
CA VAL A 23 14.36 -0.64 12.51
C VAL A 23 15.11 -1.92 12.89
N GLY A 24 16.45 -1.87 12.98
CA GLY A 24 17.32 -3.03 13.14
C GLY A 24 16.96 -3.98 14.30
N SER A 25 16.61 -3.45 15.47
CA SER A 25 16.18 -4.29 16.60
C SER A 25 14.82 -4.95 16.37
N MET A 26 13.96 -4.34 15.57
CA MET A 26 12.66 -4.88 15.19
C MET A 26 12.80 -6.00 14.14
N LEU A 27 13.75 -5.85 13.22
CA LEU A 27 14.00 -6.82 12.15
C LEU A 27 14.75 -8.06 12.62
N SER A 28 15.27 -8.10 13.86
CA SER A 28 15.98 -9.27 14.39
C SER A 28 15.12 -10.55 14.47
N ALA A 29 13.79 -10.43 14.37
CA ALA A 29 12.86 -11.54 14.32
C ALA A 29 12.58 -12.02 12.88
N PHE A 30 13.11 -11.34 11.86
CA PHE A 30 12.84 -11.60 10.45
C PHE A 30 14.16 -11.66 9.68
N ASP A 31 14.21 -12.52 8.66
CA ASP A 31 15.26 -12.46 7.62
C ASP A 31 14.75 -11.51 6.53
N VAL A 32 15.36 -10.33 6.41
CA VAL A 32 14.85 -9.25 5.58
C VAL A 32 15.84 -8.90 4.48
N GLU A 33 15.44 -9.10 3.25
CA GLU A 33 16.09 -8.56 2.08
C GLU A 33 15.44 -7.23 1.67
N VAL A 34 16.25 -6.21 1.37
CA VAL A 34 15.76 -4.87 1.03
C VAL A 34 16.16 -4.50 -0.38
N GLN A 35 15.18 -4.09 -1.18
CA GLN A 35 15.39 -3.63 -2.55
C GLN A 35 14.74 -2.26 -2.78
N ASP A 36 15.52 -1.29 -3.27
CA ASP A 36 15.01 -0.01 -3.75
C ASP A 36 14.52 -0.18 -5.19
N ILE A 37 13.21 -0.34 -5.39
CA ILE A 37 12.61 -0.57 -6.72
C ILE A 37 12.24 0.74 -7.43
N LEU A 38 11.78 1.75 -6.65
CA LEU A 38 11.40 3.08 -7.15
C LEU A 38 11.78 4.15 -6.13
N ARG A 39 12.15 5.35 -6.61
CA ARG A 39 12.34 6.56 -5.82
C ARG A 39 11.46 7.66 -6.38
N LEU A 40 10.22 7.67 -5.95
CA LEU A 40 9.18 8.51 -6.50
C LEU A 40 8.35 9.14 -5.37
N ASP A 41 8.01 10.43 -5.52
CA ASP A 41 6.91 10.98 -4.74
C ASP A 41 5.61 10.33 -5.19
N SER A 42 4.81 9.84 -4.23
CA SER A 42 3.59 9.10 -4.56
C SER A 42 2.57 9.91 -5.36
N SER A 43 2.61 11.24 -5.30
CA SER A 43 1.78 12.11 -6.13
C SER A 43 2.07 12.00 -7.63
N ASN A 44 3.26 11.50 -7.99
CA ASN A 44 3.69 11.28 -9.37
C ASN A 44 3.48 9.83 -9.85
N MET A 45 2.86 8.97 -9.03
CA MET A 45 2.57 7.58 -9.38
C MET A 45 1.63 7.48 -10.58
N GLN A 46 2.00 6.67 -11.57
CA GLN A 46 1.22 6.39 -12.78
C GLN A 46 0.90 4.87 -12.87
N PRO A 47 0.01 4.44 -13.76
CA PRO A 47 -0.31 3.02 -13.93
C PRO A 47 0.91 2.14 -14.28
N GLU A 48 1.90 2.69 -14.96
CA GLU A 48 3.13 2.00 -15.34
C GLU A 48 3.94 1.55 -14.12
N GLU A 49 4.00 2.38 -13.08
CA GLU A 49 4.68 2.04 -11.83
C GLU A 49 3.93 0.92 -11.09
N TRP A 50 2.60 0.90 -11.11
CA TRP A 50 1.83 -0.20 -10.51
C TRP A 50 2.09 -1.53 -11.21
N GLU A 51 2.11 -1.53 -12.55
CA GLU A 51 2.46 -2.72 -13.34
C GLU A 51 3.89 -3.18 -13.05
N PHE A 52 4.85 -2.25 -12.96
CA PHE A 52 6.23 -2.54 -12.64
C PHE A 52 6.37 -3.15 -11.23
N ILE A 53 5.72 -2.57 -10.22
CA ILE A 53 5.71 -3.10 -8.85
C ILE A 53 5.10 -4.52 -8.83
N ALA A 54 3.97 -4.72 -9.50
CA ALA A 54 3.31 -6.01 -9.56
C ALA A 54 4.18 -7.09 -10.21
N ARG A 55 4.86 -6.78 -11.34
CA ARG A 55 5.81 -7.69 -11.99
C ARG A 55 7.01 -8.00 -11.12
N THR A 56 7.54 -7.01 -10.39
CA THR A 56 8.65 -7.19 -9.47
C THR A 56 8.27 -8.16 -8.34
N ILE A 57 7.12 -7.96 -7.71
CA ILE A 57 6.62 -8.85 -6.65
C ILE A 57 6.35 -10.25 -7.21
N HIS A 58 5.70 -10.33 -8.38
CA HIS A 58 5.43 -11.61 -9.05
C HIS A 58 6.71 -12.37 -9.40
N GLY A 59 7.78 -11.65 -9.73
CA GLY A 59 9.07 -12.27 -10.06
C GLY A 59 9.81 -12.89 -8.88
N CYS A 60 9.41 -12.58 -7.63
CA CYS A 60 10.12 -13.03 -6.43
C CYS A 60 9.26 -13.69 -5.35
N TRP A 61 7.92 -13.73 -5.50
CA TRP A 61 7.01 -14.15 -4.43
C TRP A 61 7.28 -15.57 -3.90
N GLU A 62 7.78 -16.50 -4.73
CA GLU A 62 8.09 -17.88 -4.31
C GLU A 62 9.28 -17.98 -3.36
N ALA A 63 10.13 -16.94 -3.31
CA ALA A 63 11.33 -16.91 -2.49
C ALA A 63 11.11 -16.33 -1.09
N TYR A 64 9.93 -15.73 -0.82
CA TYR A 64 9.67 -14.99 0.41
C TYR A 64 8.33 -15.37 1.03
N ASP A 65 8.24 -15.28 2.37
CA ASP A 65 7.00 -15.51 3.12
C ASP A 65 6.04 -14.31 3.05
N GLY A 66 6.52 -13.15 2.68
CA GLY A 66 5.73 -11.92 2.54
C GLY A 66 6.53 -10.74 2.00
N VAL A 67 5.84 -9.72 1.56
CA VAL A 67 6.43 -8.48 1.03
C VAL A 67 5.92 -7.28 1.80
N VAL A 68 6.82 -6.39 2.21
CA VAL A 68 6.48 -5.07 2.76
C VAL A 68 6.92 -4.00 1.76
N LEU A 69 5.97 -3.21 1.27
CA LEU A 69 6.21 -2.11 0.34
C LEU A 69 6.07 -0.77 1.06
N THR A 70 7.18 -0.04 1.21
CA THR A 70 7.12 1.34 1.74
C THR A 70 6.73 2.32 0.65
N HIS A 71 5.75 3.17 0.93
CA HIS A 71 5.11 4.02 -0.05
C HIS A 71 4.78 5.40 0.54
N GLY A 72 4.70 6.43 -0.29
CA GLY A 72 4.14 7.73 0.10
C GLY A 72 2.64 7.63 0.34
N THR A 73 2.10 8.43 1.27
CA THR A 73 0.71 8.26 1.73
C THR A 73 -0.35 8.74 0.75
N ASP A 74 -0.03 9.64 -0.21
CA ASP A 74 -1.05 10.31 -1.03
C ASP A 74 -1.77 9.38 -2.00
N THR A 75 -1.03 8.44 -2.60
CA THR A 75 -1.61 7.48 -3.55
C THR A 75 -1.50 6.02 -3.09
N MET A 76 -1.10 5.78 -1.83
CA MET A 76 -0.93 4.41 -1.30
C MET A 76 -2.21 3.57 -1.42
N ALA A 77 -3.37 4.16 -1.18
CA ALA A 77 -4.65 3.46 -1.33
C ALA A 77 -4.94 3.05 -2.78
N TYR A 78 -4.57 3.89 -3.75
CA TYR A 78 -4.69 3.56 -5.18
C TYR A 78 -3.72 2.45 -5.57
N THR A 79 -2.47 2.53 -5.12
CA THR A 79 -1.47 1.47 -5.35
C THR A 79 -1.93 0.15 -4.73
N ALA A 80 -2.45 0.17 -3.49
CA ALA A 80 -2.97 -1.02 -2.83
C ALA A 80 -4.15 -1.64 -3.59
N ALA A 81 -5.06 -0.81 -4.11
CA ALA A 81 -6.18 -1.27 -4.93
C ALA A 81 -5.69 -1.87 -6.26
N ALA A 82 -4.82 -1.18 -7.00
CA ALA A 82 -4.28 -1.66 -8.27
C ALA A 82 -3.54 -2.99 -8.10
N LEU A 83 -2.66 -3.10 -7.10
CA LEU A 83 -1.94 -4.34 -6.79
C LEU A 83 -2.89 -5.47 -6.36
N SER A 84 -4.00 -5.17 -5.70
CA SER A 84 -5.00 -6.19 -5.33
C SER A 84 -5.63 -6.86 -6.56
N PHE A 85 -5.77 -6.16 -7.67
CA PHE A 85 -6.26 -6.71 -8.94
C PHE A 85 -5.14 -7.38 -9.73
N LEU A 86 -3.97 -6.73 -9.86
CA LEU A 86 -2.83 -7.27 -10.62
C LEU A 86 -2.28 -8.56 -9.98
N LEU A 87 -2.27 -8.64 -8.64
CA LEU A 87 -1.79 -9.79 -7.86
C LEU A 87 -2.95 -10.61 -7.27
N GLN A 88 -4.08 -10.67 -7.93
CA GLN A 88 -5.27 -11.33 -7.40
C GLN A 88 -5.02 -12.81 -7.06
N GLY A 89 -5.17 -13.15 -5.78
CA GLY A 89 -4.99 -14.51 -5.28
C GLY A 89 -3.53 -14.86 -4.98
N ILE A 90 -2.63 -13.87 -4.90
CA ILE A 90 -1.24 -14.10 -4.49
C ILE A 90 -1.18 -14.86 -3.16
N PRO A 91 -0.36 -15.94 -3.07
CA PRO A 91 -0.33 -16.80 -1.89
C PRO A 91 0.32 -16.18 -0.66
N ILE A 92 1.16 -15.17 -0.84
CA ILE A 92 1.85 -14.46 0.24
C ILE A 92 1.21 -13.11 0.55
N PRO A 93 1.34 -12.58 1.78
CA PRO A 93 0.90 -11.22 2.08
C PRO A 93 1.79 -10.17 1.39
N VAL A 94 1.18 -9.20 0.73
CA VAL A 94 1.82 -7.99 0.20
C VAL A 94 1.27 -6.81 0.97
N VAL A 95 2.08 -6.17 1.79
CA VAL A 95 1.63 -5.17 2.76
C VAL A 95 2.24 -3.82 2.45
N LEU A 96 1.41 -2.88 2.00
CA LEU A 96 1.81 -1.50 1.82
C LEU A 96 1.80 -0.77 3.15
N THR A 97 2.79 0.09 3.36
CA THR A 97 2.84 0.96 4.54
C THR A 97 3.58 2.26 4.24
N GLY A 98 3.41 3.23 5.10
CA GLY A 98 4.01 4.54 4.99
C GLY A 98 4.09 5.24 6.34
N ALA A 99 4.33 6.55 6.34
CA ALA A 99 4.26 7.37 7.54
C ALA A 99 3.86 8.80 7.18
N GLN A 100 3.19 9.46 8.11
CA GLN A 100 2.88 10.89 8.00
C GLN A 100 4.12 11.74 8.31
N LEU A 101 4.95 11.30 9.25
CA LEU A 101 6.20 11.97 9.58
C LEU A 101 7.41 11.12 9.16
N PRO A 102 8.50 11.75 8.69
CA PRO A 102 9.74 11.04 8.39
C PRO A 102 10.23 10.20 9.57
N ILE A 103 10.86 9.06 9.31
CA ILE A 103 11.34 8.15 10.36
C ILE A 103 12.34 8.79 11.30
N THR A 104 13.04 9.85 10.85
CA THR A 104 13.98 10.64 11.65
C THR A 104 13.30 11.61 12.61
N HIS A 105 12.00 11.87 12.44
CA HIS A 105 11.28 12.78 13.31
C HIS A 105 10.99 12.12 14.67
N PRO A 106 11.19 12.81 15.83
CA PRO A 106 11.00 12.22 17.15
C PRO A 106 9.59 11.68 17.42
N LEU A 107 8.56 12.24 16.76
CA LEU A 107 7.16 11.82 16.87
C LEU A 107 6.69 11.00 15.68
N SER A 108 7.61 10.37 14.94
CA SER A 108 7.27 9.61 13.74
C SER A 108 6.40 8.38 14.05
N ASP A 109 5.38 8.17 13.24
CA ASP A 109 4.52 7.00 13.20
C ASP A 109 5.14 5.82 12.39
N ALA A 110 6.28 6.05 11.73
CA ALA A 110 6.90 5.12 10.80
C ALA A 110 7.20 3.75 11.43
N THR A 111 7.76 3.74 12.66
CA THR A 111 8.19 2.50 13.32
C THR A 111 6.99 1.61 13.67
N ASP A 112 5.89 2.18 14.16
CA ASP A 112 4.68 1.43 14.51
C ASP A 112 3.97 0.91 13.25
N ASN A 113 3.94 1.70 12.19
CA ASN A 113 3.38 1.29 10.90
C ASN A 113 4.20 0.15 10.28
N LEU A 114 5.53 0.23 10.31
CA LEU A 114 6.42 -0.84 9.87
C LEU A 114 6.23 -2.12 10.70
N ARG A 115 6.16 -2.03 12.03
CA ARG A 115 5.89 -3.19 12.89
C ARG A 115 4.60 -3.90 12.53
N THR A 116 3.53 -3.13 12.30
CA THR A 116 2.24 -3.67 11.89
C THR A 116 2.33 -4.34 10.52
N ALA A 117 3.05 -3.71 9.57
CA ALA A 117 3.24 -4.27 8.23
C ALA A 117 4.04 -5.58 8.25
N PHE A 118 5.14 -5.65 8.99
CA PHE A 118 5.94 -6.88 9.12
C PHE A 118 5.17 -7.99 9.84
N ALA A 119 4.41 -7.66 10.89
CA ALA A 119 3.56 -8.65 11.57
C ALA A 119 2.52 -9.25 10.61
N MET A 120 1.91 -8.42 9.75
CA MET A 120 0.97 -8.90 8.74
C MET A 120 1.68 -9.68 7.63
N ALA A 121 2.86 -9.23 7.17
CA ALA A 121 3.65 -9.94 6.15
C ALA A 121 4.07 -11.34 6.61
N ALA A 122 4.30 -11.53 7.91
CA ALA A 122 4.64 -12.83 8.50
C ALA A 122 3.41 -13.69 8.86
N SER A 123 2.19 -13.23 8.61
CA SER A 123 0.96 -13.94 9.01
C SER A 123 0.65 -15.16 8.14
N GLY A 124 1.27 -15.29 6.96
CA GLY A 124 0.96 -16.33 5.98
C GLY A 124 -0.42 -16.14 5.30
N ARG A 125 -1.07 -15.01 5.47
CA ARG A 125 -2.38 -14.70 4.87
C ARG A 125 -2.22 -13.96 3.56
N GLY A 126 -2.18 -14.69 2.47
CA GLY A 126 -2.00 -14.16 1.12
C GLY A 126 -3.01 -13.07 0.75
N GLY A 127 -2.58 -12.14 -0.08
CA GLY A 127 -3.36 -11.00 -0.53
C GLY A 127 -2.64 -9.67 -0.39
N VAL A 128 -3.29 -8.60 -0.81
CA VAL A 128 -2.72 -7.24 -0.75
C VAL A 128 -3.42 -6.43 0.35
N TYR A 129 -2.62 -5.80 1.20
CA TYR A 129 -3.07 -5.08 2.39
C TYR A 129 -2.41 -3.70 2.49
N LEU A 130 -3.02 -2.82 3.26
CA LEU A 130 -2.45 -1.56 3.70
C LEU A 130 -2.39 -1.55 5.23
N ALA A 131 -1.20 -1.40 5.82
CA ALA A 131 -0.99 -1.32 7.26
C ALA A 131 -0.69 0.12 7.69
N PHE A 132 -1.52 0.68 8.57
CA PHE A 132 -1.36 2.04 9.09
C PHE A 132 -2.09 2.20 10.43
N ASP A 133 -1.53 2.97 11.36
CA ASP A 133 -2.12 3.25 12.68
C ASP A 133 -2.60 1.97 13.40
N ARG A 134 -1.73 0.92 13.45
CA ARG A 134 -2.00 -0.38 14.10
C ARG A 134 -3.20 -1.14 13.52
N ARG A 135 -3.61 -0.82 12.29
CA ARG A 135 -4.70 -1.45 11.55
C ARG A 135 -4.19 -1.97 10.24
N VAL A 136 -4.81 -3.05 9.80
CA VAL A 136 -4.57 -3.63 8.48
C VAL A 136 -5.88 -3.61 7.71
N ILE A 137 -5.82 -3.01 6.53
CA ILE A 137 -6.96 -2.80 5.65
C ILE A 137 -6.76 -3.64 4.39
N LEU A 138 -7.81 -4.25 3.86
CA LEU A 138 -7.75 -4.87 2.54
C LEU A 138 -7.39 -3.82 1.48
N GLY A 139 -6.47 -4.13 0.57
CA GLY A 139 -6.01 -3.18 -0.44
C GLY A 139 -7.14 -2.59 -1.29
N THR A 140 -8.19 -3.38 -1.58
CA THR A 140 -9.40 -2.92 -2.31
C THR A 140 -10.34 -2.06 -1.48
N ARG A 141 -10.11 -1.92 -0.16
CA ARG A 141 -11.00 -1.19 0.76
C ARG A 141 -10.35 0.02 1.40
N ALA A 142 -9.05 0.20 1.20
CA ALA A 142 -8.31 1.31 1.79
C ALA A 142 -8.70 2.66 1.14
N VAL A 143 -8.89 3.67 1.97
CA VAL A 143 -9.09 5.06 1.55
C VAL A 143 -8.33 6.00 2.48
N LYS A 144 -7.68 7.04 1.94
CA LYS A 144 -7.08 8.11 2.74
C LYS A 144 -8.19 9.09 3.14
N THR A 145 -8.52 9.14 4.42
CA THR A 145 -9.59 9.98 4.96
C THR A 145 -9.08 11.27 5.57
N HIS A 146 -7.81 11.31 6.00
CA HIS A 146 -7.19 12.48 6.61
C HIS A 146 -5.81 12.74 6.01
N THR A 147 -5.53 14.02 5.74
CA THR A 147 -4.27 14.43 5.13
C THR A 147 -3.14 14.53 6.16
N MET A 148 -3.43 14.98 7.38
CA MET A 148 -2.43 15.33 8.40
C MET A 148 -2.52 14.48 9.68
N ASP A 149 -3.51 13.61 9.81
CA ASP A 149 -3.70 12.77 10.99
C ASP A 149 -2.88 11.47 10.87
N PHE A 150 -2.38 10.94 11.98
CA PHE A 150 -1.78 9.61 12.02
C PHE A 150 -2.79 8.51 11.68
N ARG A 151 -4.08 8.73 11.96
CA ARG A 151 -5.19 7.90 11.50
C ARG A 151 -5.59 8.27 10.09
N ALA A 152 -4.63 8.21 9.15
CA ALA A 152 -4.83 8.73 7.80
C ALA A 152 -5.72 7.87 6.92
N PHE A 153 -5.82 6.57 7.19
CA PHE A 153 -6.55 5.60 6.36
C PHE A 153 -7.67 4.91 7.10
N ASP A 154 -8.73 4.58 6.36
CA ASP A 154 -9.87 3.82 6.87
C ASP A 154 -10.32 2.76 5.85
N SER A 155 -11.17 1.83 6.31
CA SER A 155 -11.73 0.75 5.49
C SER A 155 -13.14 1.08 5.04
N VAL A 156 -13.37 1.14 3.73
CA VAL A 156 -14.69 1.48 3.16
C VAL A 156 -15.56 0.23 3.05
N ASN A 157 -16.72 0.27 3.71
CA ASN A 157 -17.75 -0.77 3.63
C ASN A 157 -17.24 -2.19 3.94
N ALA A 158 -16.18 -2.30 4.76
CA ALA A 158 -15.65 -3.58 5.23
C ALA A 158 -14.96 -3.37 6.59
N PRO A 159 -14.92 -4.37 7.47
CA PRO A 159 -14.11 -4.28 8.68
C PRO A 159 -12.61 -4.34 8.33
N PHE A 160 -11.76 -4.03 9.31
CA PHE A 160 -10.33 -4.20 9.19
C PHE A 160 -9.97 -5.69 9.02
N ALA A 161 -8.94 -5.96 8.22
CA ALA A 161 -8.40 -7.32 8.03
C ALA A 161 -7.64 -7.80 9.27
N ALA A 162 -7.01 -6.88 10.00
CA ALA A 162 -6.40 -7.14 11.30
C ALA A 162 -6.24 -5.84 12.10
N GLU A 163 -6.05 -5.98 13.40
CA GLU A 163 -5.74 -4.88 14.33
C GLU A 163 -4.68 -5.33 15.34
N VAL A 164 -3.82 -4.39 15.75
CA VAL A 164 -2.81 -4.65 16.80
C VAL A 164 -3.37 -4.20 18.15
N ASN A 165 -3.38 -5.11 19.11
CA ASN A 165 -3.78 -4.86 20.49
C ASN A 165 -2.81 -5.53 21.50
N ALA A 166 -3.20 -5.68 22.76
CA ALA A 166 -2.38 -6.31 23.80
C ALA A 166 -2.06 -7.81 23.55
N HIS A 167 -2.78 -8.46 22.63
CA HIS A 167 -2.54 -9.85 22.21
C HIS A 167 -1.67 -9.94 20.92
N GLY A 168 -1.15 -8.80 20.44
CA GLY A 168 -0.42 -8.72 19.18
C GLY A 168 -1.32 -8.43 17.99
N LEU A 169 -0.98 -8.95 16.82
CA LEU A 169 -1.78 -8.84 15.60
C LEU A 169 -2.96 -9.83 15.66
N VAL A 170 -4.17 -9.32 15.70
CA VAL A 170 -5.41 -10.10 15.69
C VAL A 170 -6.04 -10.05 14.32
N LEU A 171 -6.09 -11.18 13.64
CA LEU A 171 -6.64 -11.34 12.31
C LEU A 171 -8.16 -11.45 12.32
N ASN A 172 -8.83 -10.83 11.37
CA ASN A 172 -10.26 -10.99 11.13
C ASN A 172 -10.48 -12.02 10.00
N GLU A 173 -10.51 -13.28 10.34
CA GLU A 173 -10.62 -14.40 9.41
C GLU A 173 -11.84 -14.30 8.47
N ALA A 174 -12.89 -13.60 8.87
CA ALA A 174 -14.12 -13.45 8.08
C ALA A 174 -13.95 -12.63 6.81
N VAL A 175 -12.91 -11.78 6.75
CA VAL A 175 -12.71 -10.87 5.60
C VAL A 175 -11.41 -11.13 4.83
N LEU A 176 -10.54 -12.01 5.34
CA LEU A 176 -9.28 -12.30 4.69
C LEU A 176 -9.50 -12.98 3.33
N PRO A 177 -8.75 -12.58 2.29
CA PRO A 177 -8.82 -13.23 1.00
C PRO A 177 -8.46 -14.71 1.10
N GLN A 178 -9.09 -15.52 0.27
CA GLN A 178 -8.66 -16.91 0.10
C GLN A 178 -7.58 -16.97 -0.98
N PRO A 179 -6.41 -17.55 -0.72
CA PRO A 179 -5.36 -17.72 -1.73
C PRO A 179 -5.87 -18.63 -2.86
N ARG A 180 -5.43 -18.36 -4.08
CA ARG A 180 -5.73 -19.22 -5.24
C ARG A 180 -4.61 -20.22 -5.44
N MET A 181 -4.96 -21.45 -5.69
CA MET A 181 -3.99 -22.51 -6.01
C MET A 181 -3.34 -22.33 -7.40
N ASP A 182 -3.97 -21.56 -8.28
CA ASP A 182 -3.58 -21.27 -9.66
C ASP A 182 -3.24 -19.77 -9.83
N TYR A 183 -2.56 -19.17 -8.85
CA TYR A 183 -2.17 -17.76 -8.91
C TYR A 183 -1.35 -17.45 -10.17
N THR A 184 -1.78 -16.43 -10.89
CA THR A 184 -1.09 -15.85 -12.04
C THR A 184 -1.17 -14.34 -11.99
N LEU A 185 -0.12 -13.67 -12.46
CA LEU A 185 -0.14 -12.21 -12.60
C LEU A 185 -1.23 -11.80 -13.59
N GLN A 186 -2.11 -10.88 -13.19
CA GLN A 186 -3.01 -10.20 -14.11
C GLN A 186 -2.25 -9.03 -14.73
N ASP A 187 -1.64 -9.23 -15.90
CA ASP A 187 -0.81 -8.22 -16.53
C ASP A 187 -1.66 -7.27 -17.39
N GLY A 188 -1.48 -5.99 -17.16
CA GLY A 188 -2.11 -4.90 -17.90
C GLY A 188 -3.29 -4.23 -17.18
N LEU A 189 -3.26 -2.90 -17.21
CA LEU A 189 -4.32 -2.02 -16.69
C LEU A 189 -4.98 -1.29 -17.86
N CYS A 190 -6.32 -1.25 -17.85
CA CYS A 190 -7.05 -0.36 -18.75
C CYS A 190 -6.82 1.09 -18.29
N ARG A 191 -6.26 1.91 -19.17
CA ARG A 191 -5.96 3.33 -18.88
C ARG A 191 -7.06 4.28 -19.33
N GLN A 192 -8.00 3.78 -20.12
CA GLN A 192 -9.16 4.53 -20.61
C GLN A 192 -10.29 4.50 -19.56
N VAL A 193 -9.99 5.07 -18.38
CA VAL A 193 -10.92 5.13 -17.25
C VAL A 193 -11.04 6.56 -16.79
N PHE A 194 -12.27 7.05 -16.67
CA PHE A 194 -12.57 8.36 -16.10
C PHE A 194 -13.57 8.21 -14.95
N LEU A 195 -13.26 8.76 -13.80
CA LEU A 195 -14.17 8.81 -12.65
C LEU A 195 -14.94 10.11 -12.67
N LEU A 196 -16.22 10.06 -13.02
CA LEU A 196 -17.14 11.20 -12.91
C LEU A 196 -17.97 11.10 -11.64
N LYS A 197 -17.81 12.07 -10.74
CA LYS A 197 -18.67 12.21 -9.58
C LYS A 197 -19.95 12.94 -9.97
N LEU A 198 -21.07 12.24 -9.92
CA LEU A 198 -22.39 12.85 -10.17
C LEU A 198 -22.78 13.72 -8.98
N VAL A 199 -23.10 14.97 -9.26
CA VAL A 199 -23.58 15.95 -8.28
C VAL A 199 -24.85 16.63 -8.79
N PRO A 200 -25.73 17.13 -7.91
CA PRO A 200 -26.87 17.94 -8.35
C PRO A 200 -26.40 19.16 -9.17
N GLY A 201 -27.04 19.40 -10.32
CA GLY A 201 -26.68 20.49 -11.22
C GLY A 201 -25.52 20.20 -12.20
N LEU A 202 -25.03 18.95 -12.27
CA LEU A 202 -24.06 18.56 -13.30
C LEU A 202 -24.64 18.77 -14.70
N ASP A 203 -23.90 19.49 -15.56
CA ASP A 203 -24.31 19.68 -16.95
C ASP A 203 -24.22 18.35 -17.74
N PRO A 204 -25.31 17.87 -18.33
CA PRO A 204 -25.31 16.61 -19.09
C PRO A 204 -24.34 16.60 -20.29
N HIS A 205 -23.96 17.73 -20.85
CA HIS A 205 -22.97 17.83 -21.95
C HIS A 205 -21.62 17.23 -21.60
N ILE A 206 -21.28 17.06 -20.31
CA ILE A 206 -20.05 16.38 -19.90
C ILE A 206 -19.97 14.94 -20.45
N PHE A 207 -21.11 14.25 -20.59
CA PHE A 207 -21.14 12.89 -21.13
C PHE A 207 -20.78 12.88 -22.63
N ASP A 208 -21.24 13.88 -23.40
CA ASP A 208 -20.89 13.99 -24.82
C ASP A 208 -19.39 14.23 -25.00
N LEU A 209 -18.79 15.05 -24.15
CA LEU A 209 -17.35 15.31 -24.15
C LEU A 209 -16.54 14.05 -23.81
N LEU A 210 -16.95 13.30 -22.79
CA LEU A 210 -16.28 12.06 -22.41
C LEU A 210 -16.37 11.00 -23.51
N LEU A 211 -17.52 10.85 -24.16
CA LEU A 211 -17.68 9.94 -25.31
C LEU A 211 -16.78 10.33 -26.50
N GLN A 212 -16.58 11.63 -26.73
CA GLN A 212 -15.65 12.13 -27.78
C GLN A 212 -14.18 11.85 -27.44
N MET A 213 -13.83 11.77 -26.17
CA MET A 213 -12.47 11.41 -25.71
C MET A 213 -12.17 9.92 -25.88
N GLY A 214 -13.16 9.08 -26.18
CA GLY A 214 -13.00 7.63 -26.35
C GLY A 214 -12.79 6.86 -25.04
N THR A 215 -13.31 7.43 -23.93
CA THR A 215 -13.30 6.79 -22.61
C THR A 215 -14.57 6.00 -22.36
#